data_b9d8892bd3a6e0ec4badfd1e8d4fe129
#
_entry.id   b9d8892bd3a6e0ec4badfd1e8d4fe129
#
_cell.length_a   1.000
_cell.length_b   1.000
_cell.length_c   1.000
_cell.angle_alpha   90.00
_cell.angle_beta   90.00
_cell.angle_gamma   90.00
#
_symmetry.space_group_name_H-M   'P 1'
#
loop_
_entity.id
_entity.type
_entity.pdbx_description
1 polymer ?
#
loop_
_entity_poly.entity_id
_entity_poly.type
_entity_poly.pdbx_seq_one_letter_code
_entity_poly.pdbx_strand_id
1 'polypeptide(L)'
;EDCMTILQSYTTQMVLLGTALLGLASGIAGTFAVLRKESLIGDGLSHAALPGVVIAFLLTGIKDIEVLIAGAALSSITAAWLITITVENSKIKFDGALATILSAFFGLGMVLLTYVQSLNNAGQAGLSKFIFGQAATILARDVYITSAAALIIIVLTALFWKELKLISFDVEYAKTLQIPVTFTLILYRSLLIMTIIIGIQSVGAILIS
;
A
#
# COMPACT_ATOMS: atom_id res chain seq x y z
N GLU A 1 -31.56 -22.37 -4.68
CA GLU A 1 -30.79 -23.31 -3.81
C GLU A 1 -29.31 -23.04 -3.82
N ASP A 2 -28.77 -22.38 -4.86
CA ASP A 2 -27.32 -22.27 -5.08
C ASP A 2 -26.62 -21.14 -4.31
N CYS A 3 -27.32 -20.09 -3.90
CA CYS A 3 -26.70 -18.94 -3.25
C CYS A 3 -26.22 -19.25 -1.82
N MET A 4 -26.96 -20.06 -1.08
CA MET A 4 -26.60 -20.47 0.29
C MET A 4 -25.44 -21.46 0.31
N THR A 5 -25.35 -22.34 -0.66
CA THR A 5 -24.23 -23.30 -0.80
C THR A 5 -22.93 -22.61 -1.21
N ILE A 6 -23.01 -21.58 -2.04
CA ILE A 6 -21.85 -20.76 -2.42
C ILE A 6 -21.28 -20.01 -1.20
N LEU A 7 -22.16 -19.41 -0.38
CA LEU A 7 -21.74 -18.71 0.85
C LEU A 7 -21.17 -19.64 1.93
N GLN A 8 -21.51 -20.92 1.92
CA GLN A 8 -21.00 -21.92 2.83
C GLN A 8 -19.65 -22.55 2.37
N SER A 9 -19.25 -22.28 1.13
CA SER A 9 -17.95 -22.77 0.67
C SER A 9 -16.81 -22.10 1.44
N TYR A 10 -15.85 -22.89 1.89
CA TYR A 10 -14.65 -22.44 2.63
C TYR A 10 -13.94 -21.30 1.92
N THR A 11 -13.80 -21.41 0.60
CA THR A 11 -13.11 -20.38 -0.22
C THR A 11 -13.87 -19.04 -0.18
N THR A 12 -15.19 -19.06 -0.32
CA THR A 12 -16.00 -17.83 -0.28
C THR A 12 -15.93 -17.14 1.08
N GLN A 13 -15.96 -17.91 2.17
CA GLN A 13 -15.84 -17.36 3.51
C GLN A 13 -14.46 -16.72 3.73
N MET A 14 -13.39 -17.34 3.26
CA MET A 14 -12.03 -16.80 3.36
C MET A 14 -11.86 -15.50 2.55
N VAL A 15 -12.34 -15.48 1.32
CA VAL A 15 -12.31 -14.26 0.48
C VAL A 15 -13.13 -13.14 1.14
N LEU A 16 -14.32 -13.44 1.64
CA LEU A 16 -15.19 -12.46 2.28
C LEU A 16 -14.59 -11.88 3.56
N LEU A 17 -13.99 -12.72 4.40
CA LEU A 17 -13.30 -12.26 5.61
C LEU A 17 -12.07 -11.41 5.27
N GLY A 18 -11.23 -11.86 4.33
CA GLY A 18 -10.04 -11.12 3.91
C GLY A 18 -10.37 -9.76 3.32
N THR A 19 -11.34 -9.69 2.43
CA THR A 19 -11.77 -8.42 1.80
C THR A 19 -12.48 -7.50 2.77
N ALA A 20 -13.28 -8.02 3.71
CA ALA A 20 -13.93 -7.22 4.74
C ALA A 20 -12.90 -6.58 5.69
N LEU A 21 -11.92 -7.35 6.16
CA LEU A 21 -10.85 -6.84 7.02
C LEU A 21 -9.97 -5.82 6.29
N LEU A 22 -9.63 -6.07 5.04
CA LEU A 22 -8.92 -5.12 4.21
C LEU A 22 -9.73 -3.83 4.02
N GLY A 23 -11.03 -3.95 3.74
CA GLY A 23 -11.94 -2.80 3.61
C GLY A 23 -12.01 -1.96 4.90
N LEU A 24 -12.05 -2.60 6.06
CA LEU A 24 -12.01 -1.90 7.35
C LEU A 24 -10.66 -1.16 7.55
N ALA A 25 -9.54 -1.83 7.33
CA ALA A 25 -8.22 -1.24 7.48
C ALA A 25 -8.01 -0.07 6.51
N SER A 26 -8.38 -0.23 5.23
CA SER A 26 -8.27 0.81 4.20
C SER A 26 -9.22 1.98 4.47
N GLY A 27 -10.44 1.73 4.96
CA GLY A 27 -11.37 2.77 5.37
C GLY A 27 -10.84 3.63 6.51
N ILE A 28 -10.24 3.00 7.53
CA ILE A 28 -9.62 3.70 8.65
C ILE A 28 -8.42 4.54 8.19
N ALA A 29 -7.48 3.93 7.46
CA ALA A 29 -6.29 4.63 6.97
C ALA A 29 -6.65 5.75 5.97
N GLY A 30 -7.59 5.48 5.07
CA GLY A 30 -8.08 6.45 4.07
C GLY A 30 -8.78 7.65 4.70
N THR A 31 -9.49 7.48 5.81
CA THR A 31 -10.11 8.61 6.53
C THR A 31 -9.07 9.64 6.94
N PHE A 32 -7.92 9.22 7.48
CA PHE A 32 -6.84 10.15 7.83
C PHE A 32 -6.20 10.79 6.59
N ALA A 33 -6.08 10.06 5.48
CA ALA A 33 -5.58 10.62 4.23
C ALA A 33 -6.48 11.75 3.70
N VAL A 34 -7.79 11.56 3.74
CA VAL A 34 -8.77 12.60 3.36
C VAL A 34 -8.73 13.80 4.30
N LEU A 35 -8.69 13.59 5.62
CA LEU A 35 -8.59 14.67 6.62
C LEU A 35 -7.34 15.52 6.43
N ARG A 36 -6.24 14.91 6.01
CA ARG A 36 -4.97 15.59 5.73
C ARG A 36 -4.88 16.21 4.34
N LYS A 37 -5.93 16.06 3.53
CA LYS A 37 -5.95 16.50 2.12
C LYS A 37 -4.88 15.81 1.25
N GLU A 38 -4.53 14.60 1.61
CA GLU A 38 -3.55 13.74 0.93
C GLU A 38 -4.26 12.55 0.26
N SER A 39 -5.52 12.71 -0.20
CA SER A 39 -6.35 11.60 -0.71
C SER A 39 -5.74 10.84 -1.89
N LEU A 40 -4.92 11.49 -2.71
CA LEU A 40 -4.24 10.86 -3.85
C LEU A 40 -2.97 10.08 -3.47
N ILE A 41 -2.58 10.07 -2.18
CA ILE A 41 -1.37 9.36 -1.74
C ILE A 41 -1.47 7.85 -1.96
N GLY A 42 -2.68 7.31 -1.85
CA GLY A 42 -2.95 5.88 -2.09
C GLY A 42 -2.59 5.47 -3.52
N ASP A 43 -3.07 6.22 -4.49
CA ASP A 43 -2.75 6.04 -5.91
C ASP A 43 -1.25 6.20 -6.16
N GLY A 44 -0.65 7.29 -5.67
CA GLY A 44 0.78 7.56 -5.83
C GLY A 44 1.67 6.45 -5.30
N LEU A 45 1.40 5.93 -4.11
CA LEU A 45 2.20 4.88 -3.49
C LEU A 45 1.97 3.50 -4.12
N SER A 46 0.74 3.21 -4.61
CA SER A 46 0.46 1.95 -5.30
C SER A 46 1.25 1.83 -6.60
N HIS A 47 1.33 2.90 -7.38
CA HIS A 47 2.14 2.94 -8.59
C HIS A 47 3.65 2.99 -8.28
N ALA A 48 4.05 3.64 -7.20
CA ALA A 48 5.44 3.66 -6.75
C ALA A 48 5.94 2.30 -6.23
N ALA A 49 5.05 1.39 -5.86
CA ALA A 49 5.42 0.02 -5.49
C ALA A 49 5.95 -0.81 -6.67
N LEU A 50 5.50 -0.51 -7.89
CA LEU A 50 5.78 -1.30 -9.10
C LEU A 50 7.27 -1.47 -9.39
N PRO A 51 8.12 -0.42 -9.45
CA PRO A 51 9.55 -0.60 -9.69
C PRO A 51 10.23 -1.44 -8.60
N GLY A 52 9.78 -1.32 -7.34
CA GLY A 52 10.33 -2.10 -6.24
C GLY A 52 10.07 -3.59 -6.39
N VAL A 53 8.88 -3.99 -6.80
CA VAL A 53 8.53 -5.39 -7.10
C VAL A 53 9.42 -5.94 -8.21
N VAL A 54 9.58 -5.18 -9.30
CA VAL A 54 10.38 -5.63 -10.45
C VAL A 54 11.86 -5.71 -10.11
N ILE A 55 12.40 -4.74 -9.36
CA ILE A 55 13.80 -4.76 -8.90
C ILE A 55 14.03 -5.95 -7.95
N ALA A 56 13.14 -6.19 -7.00
CA ALA A 56 13.26 -7.33 -6.09
C ALA A 56 13.29 -8.65 -6.85
N PHE A 57 12.44 -8.79 -7.87
CA PHE A 57 12.44 -9.97 -8.75
C PHE A 57 13.75 -10.09 -9.55
N LEU A 58 14.26 -8.99 -10.13
CA LEU A 58 15.51 -9.01 -10.91
C LEU A 58 16.74 -9.37 -10.07
N LEU A 59 16.78 -8.92 -8.81
CA LEU A 59 17.92 -9.17 -7.92
C LEU A 59 17.93 -10.58 -7.36
N THR A 60 16.77 -11.13 -7.05
CA THR A 60 16.66 -12.43 -6.35
C THR A 60 16.37 -13.59 -7.30
N GLY A 61 15.73 -13.33 -8.44
CA GLY A 61 15.20 -14.36 -9.32
C GLY A 61 14.07 -15.20 -8.69
N ILE A 62 13.67 -14.86 -7.46
CA ILE A 62 12.72 -15.60 -6.64
C ILE A 62 11.33 -14.97 -6.79
N LYS A 63 10.32 -15.82 -6.94
CA LYS A 63 8.91 -15.40 -7.09
C LYS A 63 8.14 -15.38 -5.76
N ASP A 64 8.84 -15.53 -4.65
CA ASP A 64 8.20 -15.55 -3.34
C ASP A 64 7.54 -14.20 -3.08
N ILE A 65 6.27 -14.27 -2.73
CA ILE A 65 5.43 -13.09 -2.50
C ILE A 65 6.01 -12.18 -1.42
N GLU A 66 6.69 -12.74 -0.44
CA GLU A 66 7.33 -12.01 0.66
C GLU A 66 8.46 -11.11 0.18
N VAL A 67 9.26 -11.58 -0.78
CA VAL A 67 10.35 -10.80 -1.40
C VAL A 67 9.78 -9.67 -2.25
N LEU A 68 8.73 -9.95 -3.01
CA LEU A 68 8.06 -8.94 -3.84
C LEU A 68 7.40 -7.85 -2.98
N ILE A 69 6.75 -8.23 -1.88
CA ILE A 69 6.17 -7.31 -0.90
C ILE A 69 7.25 -6.43 -0.26
N ALA A 70 8.39 -7.01 0.13
CA ALA A 70 9.50 -6.24 0.69
C ALA A 70 10.03 -5.21 -0.32
N GLY A 71 10.16 -5.59 -1.59
CA GLY A 71 10.54 -4.67 -2.68
C GLY A 71 9.52 -3.54 -2.87
N ALA A 72 8.23 -3.88 -2.89
CA ALA A 72 7.14 -2.90 -2.97
C ALA A 72 7.19 -1.91 -1.80
N ALA A 73 7.40 -2.42 -0.57
CA ALA A 73 7.50 -1.60 0.64
C ALA A 73 8.66 -0.62 0.56
N LEU A 74 9.85 -1.08 0.22
CA LEU A 74 11.05 -0.24 0.10
C LEU A 74 10.85 0.87 -0.95
N SER A 75 10.30 0.53 -2.10
CA SER A 75 10.03 1.50 -3.16
C SER A 75 8.98 2.54 -2.73
N SER A 76 7.89 2.11 -2.10
CA SER A 76 6.85 3.01 -1.59
C SER A 76 7.38 3.92 -0.47
N ILE A 77 8.22 3.41 0.43
CA ILE A 77 8.89 4.21 1.47
C ILE A 77 9.81 5.27 0.85
N THR A 78 10.61 4.88 -0.15
CA THR A 78 11.49 5.83 -0.84
C THR A 78 10.70 6.90 -1.58
N ALA A 79 9.61 6.55 -2.25
CA ALA A 79 8.73 7.51 -2.90
C ALA A 79 8.08 8.48 -1.89
N ALA A 80 7.54 7.97 -0.78
CA ALA A 80 6.95 8.80 0.28
C ALA A 80 7.99 9.75 0.91
N TRP A 81 9.22 9.30 1.07
CA TRP A 81 10.32 10.12 1.57
C TRP A 81 10.70 11.22 0.58
N LEU A 82 10.82 10.90 -0.71
CA LEU A 82 11.08 11.88 -1.76
C LEU A 82 9.97 12.92 -1.88
N ILE A 83 8.69 12.53 -1.79
CA ILE A 83 7.56 13.45 -1.77
C ILE A 83 7.72 14.43 -0.60
N THR A 84 8.05 13.92 0.58
CA THR A 84 8.24 14.75 1.79
C THR A 84 9.34 15.77 1.61
N ILE A 85 10.53 15.33 1.19
CA ILE A 85 11.68 16.21 0.98
C ILE A 85 11.35 17.28 -0.07
N THR A 86 10.65 16.90 -1.15
CA THR A 86 10.26 17.85 -2.20
C THR A 86 9.32 18.91 -1.66
N VAL A 87 8.33 18.54 -0.86
CA VAL A 87 7.37 19.48 -0.25
C VAL A 87 8.06 20.39 0.79
N GLU A 88 8.94 19.84 1.63
CA GLU A 88 9.61 20.59 2.70
C GLU A 88 10.67 21.56 2.18
N ASN A 89 11.38 21.20 1.11
CA ASN A 89 12.51 22.00 0.57
C ASN A 89 12.15 22.82 -0.67
N SER A 90 10.89 22.78 -1.15
CA SER A 90 10.45 23.53 -2.32
C SER A 90 9.11 24.24 -2.06
N LYS A 91 8.74 25.13 -2.98
CA LYS A 91 7.42 25.79 -2.98
C LYS A 91 6.32 24.95 -3.67
N ILE A 92 6.64 23.70 -4.03
CA ILE A 92 5.73 22.80 -4.73
C ILE A 92 4.69 22.29 -3.74
N LYS A 93 3.41 22.34 -4.12
CA LYS A 93 2.33 21.77 -3.32
C LYS A 93 2.43 20.24 -3.31
N PHE A 94 1.86 19.61 -2.29
CA PHE A 94 1.86 18.15 -2.11
C PHE A 94 1.43 17.40 -3.39
N ASP A 95 0.34 17.81 -4.03
CA ASP A 95 -0.18 17.15 -5.24
C ASP A 95 0.80 17.22 -6.42
N GLY A 96 1.51 18.34 -6.57
CA GLY A 96 2.52 18.51 -7.61
C GLY A 96 3.76 17.63 -7.38
N ALA A 97 4.23 17.55 -6.14
CA ALA A 97 5.32 16.66 -5.75
C ALA A 97 4.93 15.18 -5.94
N LEU A 98 3.72 14.82 -5.50
CA LEU A 98 3.16 13.48 -5.66
C LEU A 98 3.10 13.09 -7.14
N ALA A 99 2.49 13.94 -7.99
CA ALA A 99 2.34 13.67 -9.42
C ALA A 99 3.69 13.48 -10.13
N THR A 100 4.68 14.29 -9.78
CA THR A 100 6.03 14.19 -10.37
C THR A 100 6.71 12.87 -9.99
N ILE A 101 6.69 12.52 -8.70
CA ILE A 101 7.35 11.32 -8.20
C ILE A 101 6.60 10.06 -8.67
N LEU A 102 5.26 10.08 -8.65
CA LEU A 102 4.43 9.02 -9.22
C LEU A 102 4.81 8.75 -10.68
N SER A 103 4.86 9.79 -11.51
CA SER A 103 5.16 9.65 -12.94
C SER A 103 6.56 9.06 -13.17
N ALA A 104 7.56 9.50 -12.37
CA ALA A 104 8.93 9.01 -12.47
C ALA A 104 9.03 7.53 -12.06
N PHE A 105 8.42 7.16 -10.92
CA PHE A 105 8.44 5.77 -10.44
C PHE A 105 7.63 4.85 -11.34
N PHE A 106 6.44 5.27 -11.77
CA PHE A 106 5.63 4.48 -12.68
C PHE A 106 6.33 4.26 -14.02
N GLY A 107 6.91 5.32 -14.61
CA GLY A 107 7.68 5.22 -15.83
C GLY A 107 8.86 4.26 -15.70
N LEU A 108 9.63 4.38 -14.62
CA LEU A 108 10.73 3.46 -14.32
C LEU A 108 10.23 2.02 -14.13
N GLY A 109 9.12 1.84 -13.41
CA GLY A 109 8.50 0.54 -13.22
C GLY A 109 8.08 -0.12 -14.53
N MET A 110 7.48 0.64 -15.43
CA MET A 110 7.06 0.16 -16.75
C MET A 110 8.25 -0.23 -17.64
N VAL A 111 9.32 0.56 -17.65
CA VAL A 111 10.56 0.21 -18.37
C VAL A 111 11.17 -1.07 -17.84
N LEU A 112 11.31 -1.20 -16.53
CA LEU A 112 11.84 -2.41 -15.89
C LEU A 112 10.96 -3.63 -16.15
N LEU A 113 9.64 -3.47 -16.09
CA LEU A 113 8.68 -4.53 -16.38
C LEU A 113 8.82 -5.03 -17.84
N THR A 114 8.91 -4.09 -18.79
CA THR A 114 9.13 -4.43 -20.21
C THR A 114 10.46 -5.16 -20.41
N TYR A 115 11.50 -4.73 -19.71
CA TYR A 115 12.80 -5.42 -19.73
C TYR A 115 12.68 -6.87 -19.23
N VAL A 116 12.02 -7.10 -18.11
CA VAL A 116 11.79 -8.46 -17.58
C VAL A 116 10.98 -9.31 -18.55
N GLN A 117 9.97 -8.72 -19.21
CA GLN A 117 9.17 -9.41 -20.21
C GLN A 117 9.98 -9.85 -21.43
N SER A 118 11.03 -9.11 -21.79
CA SER A 118 11.92 -9.46 -22.91
C SER A 118 12.87 -10.63 -22.59
N LEU A 119 13.10 -10.94 -21.31
CA LEU A 119 14.04 -11.98 -20.89
C LEU A 119 13.56 -13.44 -21.07
N ASN A 120 12.38 -13.65 -21.67
CA ASN A 120 11.80 -14.96 -22.02
C ASN A 120 11.79 -16.02 -20.90
N ASN A 121 11.85 -15.61 -19.64
CA ASN A 121 11.85 -16.49 -18.49
C ASN A 121 10.41 -16.75 -18.00
N ALA A 122 10.14 -17.99 -17.57
CA ALA A 122 8.87 -18.40 -16.94
C ALA A 122 8.47 -17.58 -15.67
N GLY A 123 9.25 -16.54 -15.35
CA GLY A 123 9.05 -15.61 -14.24
C GLY A 123 7.91 -14.60 -14.42
N GLN A 124 7.47 -14.38 -15.66
CA GLN A 124 6.46 -13.35 -15.98
C GLN A 124 5.10 -13.57 -15.30
N ALA A 125 4.71 -14.83 -15.06
CA ALA A 125 3.43 -15.17 -14.44
C ALA A 125 3.26 -14.65 -13.01
N GLY A 126 4.34 -14.47 -12.25
CA GLY A 126 4.31 -13.94 -10.89
C GLY A 126 4.08 -12.43 -10.81
N LEU A 127 4.68 -11.67 -11.76
CA LEU A 127 4.53 -10.21 -11.81
C LEU A 127 3.13 -9.80 -12.29
N SER A 128 2.55 -10.49 -13.26
CA SER A 128 1.18 -10.21 -13.72
C SER A 128 0.16 -10.40 -12.59
N LYS A 129 0.36 -11.40 -11.73
CA LYS A 129 -0.47 -11.62 -10.55
C LYS A 129 -0.43 -10.44 -9.56
N PHE A 130 0.71 -9.82 -9.40
CA PHE A 130 0.88 -8.67 -8.51
C PHE A 130 0.19 -7.41 -9.08
N ILE A 131 0.23 -7.21 -10.41
CA ILE A 131 -0.39 -6.05 -11.07
C ILE A 131 -1.91 -6.18 -11.12
N PHE A 132 -2.42 -7.35 -11.49
CA PHE A 132 -3.85 -7.58 -11.69
C PHE A 132 -4.58 -8.08 -10.43
N GLY A 133 -3.84 -8.46 -9.38
CA GLY A 133 -4.39 -9.04 -8.16
C GLY A 133 -4.82 -10.51 -8.33
N GLN A 134 -5.16 -11.14 -7.23
CA GLN A 134 -5.61 -12.53 -7.14
C GLN A 134 -6.82 -12.74 -6.25
N ALA A 135 -7.72 -11.76 -6.19
CA ALA A 135 -8.89 -11.84 -5.31
C ALA A 135 -9.66 -13.16 -5.42
N ALA A 136 -9.74 -13.74 -6.62
CA ALA A 136 -10.46 -15.00 -6.86
C ALA A 136 -9.69 -16.27 -6.43
N THR A 137 -8.37 -16.17 -6.19
CA THR A 137 -7.49 -17.33 -5.85
C THR A 137 -6.67 -17.09 -4.59
N ILE A 138 -7.23 -16.33 -3.64
CA ILE A 138 -6.59 -16.05 -2.35
C ILE A 138 -6.39 -17.37 -1.60
N LEU A 139 -5.14 -17.69 -1.25
CA LEU A 139 -4.82 -18.82 -0.40
C LEU A 139 -5.14 -18.50 1.07
N ALA A 140 -5.46 -19.51 1.86
CA ALA A 140 -5.69 -19.35 3.30
C ALA A 140 -4.52 -18.61 4.00
N ARG A 141 -3.27 -18.87 3.58
CA ARG A 141 -2.08 -18.17 4.09
C ARG A 141 -2.17 -16.64 3.85
N ASP A 142 -2.63 -16.22 2.68
CA ASP A 142 -2.73 -14.80 2.33
C ASP A 142 -3.80 -14.10 3.18
N VAL A 143 -4.90 -14.81 3.49
CA VAL A 143 -5.94 -14.31 4.41
C VAL A 143 -5.39 -14.11 5.81
N TYR A 144 -4.56 -15.03 6.32
CA TYR A 144 -3.92 -14.85 7.63
C TYR A 144 -2.98 -13.64 7.66
N ILE A 145 -2.16 -13.45 6.62
CA ILE A 145 -1.26 -12.30 6.51
C ILE A 145 -2.07 -11.00 6.44
N THR A 146 -3.08 -10.94 5.60
CA THR A 146 -3.99 -9.78 5.47
C THR A 146 -4.70 -9.48 6.78
N SER A 147 -5.21 -10.51 7.46
CA SER A 147 -5.90 -10.36 8.75
C SER A 147 -4.97 -9.85 9.85
N ALA A 148 -3.77 -10.40 9.94
CA ALA A 148 -2.78 -9.97 10.93
C ALA A 148 -2.37 -8.51 10.69
N ALA A 149 -2.14 -8.14 9.44
CA ALA A 149 -1.76 -6.78 9.10
C ALA A 149 -2.92 -5.79 9.29
N ALA A 150 -4.16 -6.15 8.91
CA ALA A 150 -5.34 -5.33 9.17
C ALA A 150 -5.53 -5.11 10.69
N LEU A 151 -5.34 -6.15 11.49
CA LEU A 151 -5.42 -6.06 12.94
C LEU A 151 -4.34 -5.12 13.51
N ILE A 152 -3.11 -5.21 13.02
CA ILE A 152 -2.03 -4.29 13.41
C ILE A 152 -2.40 -2.84 13.07
N ILE A 153 -2.93 -2.58 11.87
CA ILE A 153 -3.35 -1.24 11.44
C ILE A 153 -4.44 -0.72 12.38
N ILE A 154 -5.47 -1.52 12.68
CA ILE A 154 -6.57 -1.14 13.57
C ILE A 154 -6.06 -0.85 14.98
N VAL A 155 -5.23 -1.73 15.54
CA VAL A 155 -4.68 -1.59 16.90
C VAL A 155 -3.79 -0.36 17.00
N LEU A 156 -2.86 -0.16 16.06
CA LEU A 156 -1.98 1.01 16.06
C LEU A 156 -2.77 2.31 15.89
N THR A 157 -3.77 2.31 15.01
CA THR A 157 -4.64 3.48 14.84
C THR A 157 -5.45 3.76 16.10
N ALA A 158 -5.98 2.75 16.77
CA ALA A 158 -6.71 2.91 18.02
C ALA A 158 -5.81 3.41 19.15
N LEU A 159 -4.58 2.90 19.25
CA LEU A 159 -3.60 3.29 20.28
C LEU A 159 -3.16 4.75 20.10
N PHE A 160 -2.87 5.16 18.87
CA PHE A 160 -2.42 6.50 18.52
C PHE A 160 -3.55 7.38 17.97
N TRP A 161 -4.80 7.07 18.30
CA TRP A 161 -5.97 7.78 17.78
C TRP A 161 -5.92 9.29 18.06
N LYS A 162 -5.53 9.66 19.28
CA LYS A 162 -5.48 11.08 19.71
C LYS A 162 -4.43 11.85 18.92
N GLU A 163 -3.25 11.28 18.80
CA GLU A 163 -2.11 11.88 18.08
C GLU A 163 -2.42 12.00 16.59
N LEU A 164 -2.91 10.93 15.97
CA LEU A 164 -3.30 10.89 14.55
C LEU A 164 -4.41 11.91 14.25
N LYS A 165 -5.44 11.97 15.10
CA LYS A 165 -6.50 12.96 14.97
C LYS A 165 -5.95 14.37 15.05
N LEU A 166 -5.10 14.66 16.04
CA LEU A 166 -4.57 15.98 16.27
C LEU A 166 -3.72 16.48 15.10
N ILE A 167 -2.77 15.68 14.60
CA ILE A 167 -1.93 16.05 13.46
C ILE A 167 -2.74 16.17 12.15
N SER A 168 -3.91 15.54 12.07
CA SER A 168 -4.76 15.62 10.88
C SER A 168 -5.53 16.95 10.80
N PHE A 169 -5.79 17.58 11.93
CA PHE A 169 -6.51 18.86 11.98
C PHE A 169 -5.57 20.06 12.13
N ASP A 170 -4.60 20.00 13.03
CA ASP A 170 -3.69 21.12 13.31
C ASP A 170 -2.32 20.63 13.80
N VAL A 171 -1.35 20.65 12.88
CA VAL A 171 0.04 20.25 13.16
C VAL A 171 0.73 21.25 14.08
N GLU A 172 0.44 22.57 13.95
CA GLU A 172 1.07 23.58 14.79
C GLU A 172 0.57 23.48 16.25
N TYR A 173 -0.72 23.24 16.43
CA TYR A 173 -1.28 22.99 17.75
C TYR A 173 -0.70 21.71 18.39
N ALA A 174 -0.50 20.65 17.60
CA ALA A 174 0.14 19.42 18.06
C ALA A 174 1.57 19.66 18.59
N LYS A 175 2.34 20.56 17.95
CA LYS A 175 3.68 20.97 18.41
C LYS A 175 3.62 21.68 19.77
N THR A 176 2.61 22.55 20.01
CA THR A 176 2.46 23.26 21.30
C THR A 176 2.17 22.30 22.46
N LEU A 177 1.52 21.16 22.17
CA LEU A 177 1.25 20.10 23.15
C LEU A 177 2.43 19.13 23.34
N GLN A 178 3.60 19.43 22.76
CA GLN A 178 4.81 18.60 22.81
C GLN A 178 4.62 17.16 22.28
N ILE A 179 3.64 16.97 21.37
CA ILE A 179 3.45 15.69 20.70
C ILE A 179 4.60 15.49 19.71
N PRO A 180 5.19 14.30 19.63
CA PRO A 180 6.26 14.01 18.68
C PRO A 180 5.70 13.92 17.24
N VAL A 181 5.46 15.09 16.63
CA VAL A 181 4.81 15.23 15.32
C VAL A 181 5.52 14.40 14.26
N THR A 182 6.85 14.43 14.23
CA THR A 182 7.64 13.65 13.25
C THR A 182 7.38 12.15 13.37
N PHE A 183 7.37 11.62 14.60
CA PHE A 183 7.06 10.21 14.83
C PHE A 183 5.64 9.86 14.39
N THR A 184 4.66 10.69 14.73
CA THR A 184 3.25 10.45 14.38
C THR A 184 3.03 10.54 12.87
N LEU A 185 3.75 11.42 12.16
CA LEU A 185 3.73 11.48 10.69
C LEU A 185 4.34 10.24 10.03
N ILE A 186 5.46 9.76 10.56
CA ILE A 186 6.08 8.52 10.09
C ILE A 186 5.14 7.34 10.33
N LEU A 187 4.53 7.26 11.51
CA LEU A 187 3.55 6.23 11.84
C LEU A 187 2.36 6.26 10.86
N TYR A 188 1.78 7.43 10.62
CA TYR A 188 0.67 7.60 9.67
C TYR A 188 1.05 7.09 8.27
N ARG A 189 2.21 7.52 7.75
CA ARG A 189 2.68 7.09 6.43
C ARG A 189 2.97 5.59 6.37
N SER A 190 3.56 5.02 7.41
CA SER A 190 3.80 3.58 7.47
C SER A 190 2.52 2.76 7.49
N LEU A 191 1.48 3.22 8.20
CA LEU A 191 0.15 2.60 8.17
C LEU A 191 -0.49 2.65 6.78
N LEU A 192 -0.37 3.78 6.08
CA LEU A 192 -0.84 3.91 4.69
C LEU A 192 -0.11 2.95 3.76
N ILE A 193 1.23 2.95 3.79
CA ILE A 193 2.05 2.07 2.95
C ILE A 193 1.69 0.60 3.21
N MET A 194 1.56 0.21 4.47
CA MET A 194 1.16 -1.14 4.85
C MET A 194 -0.22 -1.52 4.30
N THR A 195 -1.19 -0.62 4.41
CA THR A 195 -2.55 -0.81 3.87
C THR A 195 -2.52 -0.99 2.35
N ILE A 196 -1.77 -0.14 1.64
CA ILE A 196 -1.67 -0.18 0.18
C ILE A 196 -1.00 -1.47 -0.29
N ILE A 197 0.10 -1.89 0.33
CA ILE A 197 0.84 -3.10 -0.06
C ILE A 197 -0.02 -4.35 0.09
N ILE A 198 -0.76 -4.45 1.21
CA ILE A 198 -1.67 -5.58 1.44
C ILE A 198 -2.83 -5.53 0.44
N GLY A 199 -3.32 -4.33 0.15
CA GLY A 199 -4.35 -4.13 -0.85
C GLY A 199 -3.90 -4.54 -2.25
N ILE A 200 -2.69 -4.16 -2.66
CA ILE A 200 -2.10 -4.58 -3.94
C ILE A 200 -2.01 -6.11 -4.03
N GLN A 201 -1.59 -6.78 -2.96
CA GLN A 201 -1.52 -8.23 -2.93
C GLN A 201 -2.89 -8.90 -3.14
N SER A 202 -3.94 -8.36 -2.52
CA SER A 202 -5.28 -8.94 -2.53
C SER A 202 -6.06 -8.60 -3.79
N VAL A 203 -6.06 -7.33 -4.18
CA VAL A 203 -6.95 -6.78 -5.22
C VAL A 203 -6.18 -6.36 -6.48
N GLY A 204 -4.88 -6.17 -6.36
CA GLY A 204 -3.99 -5.70 -7.42
C GLY A 204 -3.78 -4.19 -7.40
N ALA A 205 -2.69 -3.76 -8.04
CA ALA A 205 -2.31 -2.35 -8.09
C ALA A 205 -3.35 -1.48 -8.81
N ILE A 206 -4.03 -2.02 -9.82
CA ILE A 206 -5.01 -1.29 -10.64
C ILE A 206 -6.31 -0.99 -9.88
N LEU A 207 -6.72 -1.87 -8.96
CA LEU A 207 -8.00 -1.74 -8.26
C LEU A 207 -7.87 -1.01 -6.92
N ILE A 208 -6.65 -0.87 -6.38
CA ILE A 208 -6.43 -0.21 -5.09
C ILE A 208 -6.18 1.29 -5.24
N SER A 209 -5.85 1.74 -6.46
CA SER A 209 -5.57 3.16 -6.78
C SER A 209 -6.83 4.04 -6.82
#